data_f38053e09840bb7711dd1c95ca7c95d3
#
_entry.id   f38053e09840bb7711dd1c95ca7c95d3
#
_cell.length_a   1.000
_cell.length_b   1.000
_cell.length_c   1.000
_cell.angle_alpha   90.00
_cell.angle_beta   90.00
_cell.angle_gamma   90.00
#
_symmetry.space_group_name_H-M   'P 1'
#
loop_
_entity.id
_entity.type
_entity.pdbx_description
1 polymer ?
#
loop_
_entity_poly.entity_id
_entity_poly.type
_entity_poly.pdbx_seq_one_letter_code
_entity_poly.pdbx_strand_id
1 'polypeptide(L)'
;MMENYNKINVFDINNFRFSTPICFEDTFGDICRKMRMNGAECFFNLSNDAWSKSLACQNQHLAMAVFRCVENKIPAVRSTSSGQTCIINQYGTIEEMCAPFCSSYLVGNVPIMNFEQEEMTFYTKTGDLFGFVFFIFSLIMLLTKIFIDIIKIWQKKRISKK
;
A
#
# COMPACT_ATOMS: atom_id res chain seq x y z
N MET A 1 26.74 -9.00 1.62
CA MET A 1 25.88 -9.37 0.48
C MET A 1 24.59 -8.59 0.59
N MET A 2 24.64 -7.29 0.27
CA MET A 2 23.49 -6.37 0.19
C MET A 2 23.47 -5.78 -1.23
N GLU A 3 23.22 -6.62 -2.21
CA GLU A 3 23.11 -6.19 -3.60
C GLU A 3 21.64 -6.14 -3.99
N ASN A 4 21.20 -4.94 -4.35
CA ASN A 4 19.96 -4.64 -5.07
C ASN A 4 18.62 -4.66 -4.31
N TYR A 5 18.48 -3.85 -3.28
CA TYR A 5 17.15 -3.41 -2.80
C TYR A 5 16.31 -2.66 -3.87
N ASN A 6 16.91 -2.35 -5.02
CA ASN A 6 16.26 -1.64 -6.12
C ASN A 6 15.69 -2.56 -7.21
N LYS A 7 15.88 -3.88 -7.13
CA LYS A 7 15.39 -4.79 -8.16
C LYS A 7 14.08 -5.43 -7.71
N ILE A 8 12.99 -4.88 -8.16
CA ILE A 8 11.67 -5.48 -8.02
C ILE A 8 11.59 -6.68 -8.96
N ASN A 9 11.36 -7.85 -8.40
CA ASN A 9 11.25 -9.08 -9.18
C ASN A 9 9.79 -9.32 -9.57
N VAL A 10 9.58 -9.56 -10.86
CA VAL A 10 8.36 -10.12 -11.42
C VAL A 10 8.72 -11.49 -11.98
N PHE A 11 7.98 -12.49 -11.55
CA PHE A 11 8.13 -13.87 -12.04
C PHE A 11 7.14 -14.09 -13.17
N ASP A 12 7.57 -14.81 -14.20
CA ASP A 12 6.72 -15.22 -15.31
C ASP A 12 6.69 -16.75 -15.39
N ILE A 13 5.51 -17.31 -15.28
CA ILE A 13 5.26 -18.75 -15.41
C ILE A 13 4.09 -18.94 -16.36
N ASN A 14 4.35 -19.49 -17.54
CA ASN A 14 3.32 -19.78 -18.55
C ASN A 14 2.48 -18.54 -18.92
N ASN A 15 3.12 -17.40 -19.14
CA ASN A 15 2.49 -16.10 -19.41
C ASN A 15 1.66 -15.52 -18.25
N PHE A 16 1.80 -16.06 -17.05
CA PHE A 16 1.25 -15.49 -15.83
C PHE A 16 2.36 -14.78 -15.05
N ARG A 17 2.20 -13.48 -14.82
CA ARG A 17 3.20 -12.66 -14.15
C ARG A 17 2.76 -12.28 -12.74
N PHE A 18 3.60 -12.58 -11.78
CA PHE A 18 3.33 -12.26 -10.38
C PHE A 18 4.57 -11.71 -9.68
N SER A 19 4.35 -10.99 -8.61
CA SER A 19 5.39 -10.57 -7.67
C SER A 19 5.08 -11.06 -6.27
N THR A 20 6.14 -11.24 -5.48
CA THR A 20 6.02 -11.78 -4.14
C THR A 20 6.48 -10.72 -3.13
N PRO A 21 5.58 -9.86 -2.65
CA PRO A 21 5.88 -9.03 -1.48
C PRO A 21 6.07 -9.95 -0.27
N ILE A 22 7.21 -9.84 0.39
CA ILE A 22 7.56 -10.70 1.52
C ILE A 22 7.16 -10.04 2.83
N CYS A 23 6.33 -10.72 3.61
CA CYS A 23 5.91 -10.32 4.94
C CYS A 23 5.38 -8.86 4.92
N PHE A 24 6.04 -7.96 5.61
CA PHE A 24 5.65 -6.57 5.80
C PHE A 24 5.82 -5.67 4.55
N GLU A 25 6.38 -6.18 3.45
CA GLU A 25 6.54 -5.41 2.21
C GLU A 25 5.19 -4.98 1.61
N ASP A 26 4.13 -5.76 1.83
CA ASP A 26 2.78 -5.40 1.37
C ASP A 26 2.15 -4.23 2.15
N THR A 27 2.77 -3.77 3.23
CA THR A 27 2.37 -2.54 3.91
C THR A 27 2.87 -1.28 3.21
N PHE A 28 3.91 -1.39 2.38
CA PHE A 28 4.51 -0.28 1.64
C PHE A 28 3.89 -0.12 0.25
N GLY A 29 3.03 0.87 0.08
CA GLY A 29 2.33 1.11 -1.18
C GLY A 29 3.24 1.28 -2.38
N ASP A 30 4.37 1.99 -2.24
CA ASP A 30 5.31 2.22 -3.33
C ASP A 30 6.01 0.93 -3.82
N ILE A 31 6.27 -0.03 -2.93
CA ILE A 31 6.84 -1.33 -3.31
C ILE A 31 5.85 -2.10 -4.19
N CYS A 32 4.61 -2.27 -3.72
CA CYS A 32 3.56 -2.96 -4.47
C CYS A 32 3.22 -2.23 -5.79
N ARG A 33 3.21 -0.91 -5.76
CA ARG A 33 3.03 -0.07 -6.96
C ARG A 33 4.12 -0.36 -8.00
N LYS A 34 5.38 -0.40 -7.61
CA LYS A 34 6.50 -0.73 -8.50
C LYS A 34 6.40 -2.16 -9.03
N MET A 35 5.97 -3.13 -8.22
CA MET A 35 5.70 -4.49 -8.68
C MET A 35 4.65 -4.48 -9.81
N ARG A 36 3.54 -3.75 -9.62
CA ARG A 36 2.51 -3.62 -10.66
C ARG A 36 3.05 -2.93 -11.92
N MET A 37 3.79 -1.84 -11.78
CA MET A 37 4.41 -1.13 -12.91
C MET A 37 5.36 -2.01 -13.72
N ASN A 38 6.03 -2.96 -13.07
CA ASN A 38 6.90 -3.94 -13.73
C ASN A 38 6.13 -5.13 -14.33
N GLY A 39 4.81 -5.12 -14.26
CA GLY A 39 3.97 -6.07 -14.96
C GLY A 39 3.36 -7.17 -14.08
N ALA A 40 3.41 -7.08 -12.77
CA ALA A 40 2.73 -8.06 -11.92
C ALA A 40 1.22 -8.00 -12.11
N GLU A 41 0.59 -9.17 -12.26
CA GLU A 41 -0.84 -9.39 -12.43
C GLU A 41 -1.48 -9.92 -11.14
N CYS A 42 -0.65 -10.37 -10.20
CA CYS A 42 -1.06 -10.85 -8.89
C CYS A 42 0.06 -10.63 -7.87
N PHE A 43 -0.30 -10.42 -6.62
CA PHE A 43 0.63 -10.45 -5.49
C PHE A 43 0.53 -11.79 -4.76
N PHE A 44 1.66 -12.47 -4.55
CA PHE A 44 1.77 -13.63 -3.67
C PHE A 44 2.52 -13.22 -2.40
N ASN A 45 1.81 -12.83 -1.35
CA ASN A 45 2.43 -12.47 -0.09
C ASN A 45 2.70 -13.72 0.75
N LEU A 46 3.96 -13.86 1.17
CA LEU A 46 4.41 -14.89 2.11
C LEU A 46 4.80 -14.21 3.41
N SER A 47 4.02 -14.43 4.47
CA SER A 47 4.20 -13.72 5.74
C SER A 47 4.27 -14.67 6.94
N ASN A 48 4.93 -14.20 7.98
CA ASN A 48 4.88 -14.81 9.30
C ASN A 48 4.40 -13.79 10.32
N ASP A 49 3.13 -13.85 10.69
CA ASP A 49 2.50 -12.94 11.64
C ASP A 49 2.46 -13.50 13.08
N ALA A 50 3.11 -14.66 13.31
CA ALA A 50 3.13 -15.33 14.61
C ALA A 50 3.77 -14.51 15.74
N TRP A 51 4.67 -13.61 15.38
CA TRP A 51 5.38 -12.73 16.32
C TRP A 51 4.46 -11.79 17.09
N SER A 52 3.38 -11.34 16.47
CA SER A 52 2.47 -10.36 17.05
C SER A 52 1.59 -10.94 18.16
N LYS A 53 1.22 -12.23 18.06
CA LYS A 53 0.26 -12.93 18.93
C LYS A 53 -1.04 -12.14 19.14
N SER A 54 -1.34 -11.18 18.25
CA SER A 54 -2.44 -10.24 18.36
C SER A 54 -3.30 -10.26 17.11
N LEU A 55 -4.56 -10.61 17.25
CA LEU A 55 -5.52 -10.57 16.16
C LEU A 55 -5.71 -9.15 15.61
N ALA A 56 -5.63 -8.14 16.47
CA ALA A 56 -5.74 -6.75 16.04
C ALA A 56 -4.59 -6.36 15.09
N CYS A 57 -3.37 -6.76 15.40
CA CYS A 57 -2.21 -6.52 14.55
C CYS A 57 -2.33 -7.25 13.20
N GLN A 58 -2.78 -8.50 13.22
CA GLN A 58 -3.01 -9.29 12.01
C GLN A 58 -4.12 -8.68 11.12
N ASN A 59 -5.20 -8.16 11.74
CA ASN A 59 -6.26 -7.48 11.02
C ASN A 59 -5.77 -6.17 10.38
N GLN A 60 -4.91 -5.43 11.07
CA GLN A 60 -4.30 -4.22 10.50
C GLN A 60 -3.40 -4.55 9.31
N HIS A 61 -2.59 -5.61 9.43
CA HIS A 61 -1.73 -6.07 8.35
C HIS A 61 -2.57 -6.53 7.13
N LEU A 62 -3.63 -7.31 7.36
CA LEU A 62 -4.57 -7.70 6.31
C LEU A 62 -5.21 -6.49 5.63
N ALA A 63 -5.66 -5.49 6.41
CA ALA A 63 -6.26 -4.29 5.86
C ALA A 63 -5.29 -3.55 4.93
N MET A 64 -3.99 -3.48 5.26
CA MET A 64 -2.99 -2.89 4.39
C MET A 64 -2.84 -3.67 3.09
N ALA A 65 -2.84 -5.02 3.14
CA ALA A 65 -2.81 -5.84 1.93
C ALA A 65 -4.04 -5.64 1.04
N VAL A 66 -5.23 -5.48 1.64
CA VAL A 66 -6.47 -5.14 0.90
C VAL A 66 -6.29 -3.82 0.14
N PHE A 67 -5.72 -2.79 0.77
CA PHE A 67 -5.44 -1.53 0.07
C PHE A 67 -4.49 -1.73 -1.12
N ARG A 68 -3.49 -2.60 -1.02
CA ARG A 68 -2.59 -2.87 -2.17
C ARG A 68 -3.35 -3.42 -3.37
N CYS A 69 -4.34 -4.28 -3.14
CA CYS A 69 -5.17 -4.81 -4.22
C CYS A 69 -5.99 -3.69 -4.90
N VAL A 70 -6.67 -2.87 -4.11
CA VAL A 70 -7.51 -1.78 -4.62
C VAL A 70 -6.69 -0.71 -5.34
N GLU A 71 -5.60 -0.26 -4.73
CA GLU A 71 -4.70 0.77 -5.27
C GLU A 71 -4.11 0.38 -6.62
N ASN A 72 -3.77 -0.89 -6.79
CA ASN A 72 -3.11 -1.40 -7.99
C ASN A 72 -4.07 -2.15 -8.94
N LYS A 73 -5.32 -2.37 -8.52
CA LYS A 73 -6.34 -3.11 -9.26
C LYS A 73 -5.86 -4.50 -9.69
N ILE A 74 -5.19 -5.21 -8.78
CA ILE A 74 -4.78 -6.60 -8.97
C ILE A 74 -5.06 -7.44 -7.73
N PRO A 75 -5.35 -8.74 -7.89
CA PRO A 75 -5.62 -9.63 -6.77
C PRO A 75 -4.36 -9.94 -5.96
N ALA A 76 -4.57 -10.44 -4.75
CA ALA A 76 -3.52 -10.99 -3.91
C ALA A 76 -3.89 -12.33 -3.31
N VAL A 77 -2.91 -13.19 -3.19
CA VAL A 77 -2.94 -14.43 -2.42
C VAL A 77 -2.00 -14.26 -1.24
N ARG A 78 -2.51 -14.41 -0.04
CA ARG A 78 -1.71 -14.37 1.18
C ARG A 78 -1.58 -15.76 1.77
N SER A 79 -0.35 -16.19 2.00
CA SER A 79 -0.02 -17.38 2.77
C SER A 79 0.74 -16.96 4.01
N THR A 80 0.12 -17.16 5.19
CA THR A 80 0.67 -16.64 6.44
C THR A 80 0.82 -17.74 7.48
N SER A 81 1.94 -17.70 8.22
CA SER A 81 2.07 -18.48 9.43
C SER A 81 1.34 -17.76 10.56
N SER A 82 0.33 -18.44 11.14
CA SER A 82 -0.51 -17.94 12.25
C SER A 82 -1.33 -16.67 11.96
N GLY A 83 -1.17 -16.05 10.79
CA GLY A 83 -1.92 -14.88 10.36
C GLY A 83 -3.15 -15.25 9.55
N GLN A 84 -3.60 -14.30 8.74
CA GLN A 84 -4.79 -14.48 7.91
C GLN A 84 -4.38 -14.88 6.49
N THR A 85 -4.48 -16.18 6.21
CA THR A 85 -4.32 -16.77 4.88
C THR A 85 -5.61 -16.55 4.11
N CYS A 86 -5.54 -15.87 2.96
CA CYS A 86 -6.74 -15.50 2.20
C CYS A 86 -6.44 -15.22 0.73
N ILE A 87 -7.51 -15.18 -0.06
CA ILE A 87 -7.54 -14.68 -1.43
C ILE A 87 -8.31 -13.38 -1.44
N ILE A 88 -7.70 -12.34 -2.01
CA ILE A 88 -8.27 -10.99 -2.11
C ILE A 88 -8.39 -10.66 -3.60
N ASN A 89 -9.56 -10.22 -4.04
CA ASN A 89 -9.73 -9.80 -5.43
C ASN A 89 -9.22 -8.35 -5.66
N GLN A 90 -9.20 -7.92 -6.91
CA GLN A 90 -8.73 -6.60 -7.33
C GLN A 90 -9.57 -5.42 -6.81
N TYR A 91 -10.72 -5.69 -6.22
CA TYR A 91 -11.60 -4.69 -5.58
C TYR A 91 -11.45 -4.67 -4.05
N GLY A 92 -10.55 -5.49 -3.51
CA GLY A 92 -10.34 -5.58 -2.07
C GLY A 92 -11.32 -6.50 -1.33
N THR A 93 -12.17 -7.24 -2.05
CA THR A 93 -13.04 -8.22 -1.42
C THR A 93 -12.24 -9.47 -1.08
N ILE A 94 -12.39 -9.95 0.15
CA ILE A 94 -11.83 -11.23 0.58
C ILE A 94 -12.78 -12.30 0.09
N GLU A 95 -12.35 -13.08 -0.91
CA GLU A 95 -13.16 -14.15 -1.50
C GLU A 95 -13.19 -15.38 -0.59
N GLU A 96 -12.03 -15.73 -0.07
CA GLU A 96 -11.87 -16.87 0.83
C GLU A 96 -10.81 -16.58 1.89
N MET A 97 -11.00 -17.10 3.11
CA MET A 97 -10.07 -16.90 4.22
C MET A 97 -10.07 -18.07 5.18
N CYS A 98 -8.88 -18.47 5.63
CA CYS A 98 -8.71 -19.39 6.74
C CYS A 98 -8.81 -18.67 8.09
N ALA A 99 -9.29 -19.37 9.10
CA ALA A 99 -9.22 -18.87 10.47
C ALA A 99 -7.75 -18.68 10.90
N PRO A 100 -7.40 -17.59 11.60
CA PRO A 100 -6.05 -17.39 12.12
C PRO A 100 -5.72 -18.43 13.19
N PHE A 101 -4.44 -18.68 13.39
CA PHE A 101 -3.91 -19.65 14.36
C PHE A 101 -4.36 -21.12 14.16
N CYS A 102 -4.85 -21.46 12.99
CA CYS A 102 -5.24 -22.81 12.62
C CYS A 102 -4.28 -23.39 11.59
N SER A 103 -3.98 -24.68 11.71
CA SER A 103 -3.30 -25.42 10.65
C SER A 103 -4.32 -25.81 9.59
N SER A 104 -4.34 -25.08 8.48
CA SER A 104 -5.30 -25.30 7.39
C SER A 104 -4.67 -24.90 6.05
N TYR A 105 -5.36 -25.25 4.97
CA TYR A 105 -5.00 -24.82 3.61
C TYR A 105 -6.23 -24.22 2.93
N LEU A 106 -5.97 -23.39 1.93
CA LEU A 106 -7.00 -22.74 1.13
C LEU A 106 -6.82 -23.15 -0.32
N VAL A 107 -7.92 -23.49 -0.98
CA VAL A 107 -7.95 -23.72 -2.44
C VAL A 107 -9.07 -22.86 -3.00
N GLY A 108 -8.72 -21.98 -3.90
CA GLY A 108 -9.68 -21.06 -4.50
C GLY A 108 -9.22 -20.56 -5.87
N ASN A 109 -10.09 -19.80 -6.52
CA ASN A 109 -9.82 -19.18 -7.81
C ASN A 109 -9.36 -17.74 -7.60
N VAL A 110 -8.29 -17.37 -8.29
CA VAL A 110 -7.79 -15.98 -8.29
C VAL A 110 -8.23 -15.32 -9.59
N PRO A 111 -9.04 -14.25 -9.54
CA PRO A 111 -9.48 -13.55 -10.75
C PRO A 111 -8.33 -12.72 -11.31
N ILE A 112 -7.59 -13.29 -12.26
CA ILE A 112 -6.46 -12.61 -12.91
C ILE A 112 -7.00 -11.78 -14.06
N MET A 113 -6.61 -10.52 -14.11
CA MET A 113 -6.84 -9.64 -15.25
C MET A 113 -5.56 -9.58 -16.10
N ASN A 114 -5.73 -9.63 -17.41
CA ASN A 114 -4.60 -9.44 -18.32
C ASN A 114 -3.94 -8.08 -18.06
N PHE A 115 -2.62 -8.07 -18.09
CA PHE A 115 -1.85 -6.85 -17.89
C PHE A 115 -1.97 -5.95 -19.13
N GLU A 116 -2.70 -4.85 -18.98
CA GLU A 116 -2.69 -3.75 -19.93
C GLU A 116 -2.25 -2.47 -19.20
N GLN A 117 -1.22 -1.80 -19.73
CA GLN A 117 -0.68 -0.58 -19.11
C GLN A 117 -1.71 0.54 -19.05
N GLU A 118 -2.65 0.55 -20.00
CA GLU A 118 -3.71 1.55 -20.05
C GLU A 118 -4.71 1.43 -18.89
N GLU A 119 -4.89 0.23 -18.36
CA GLU A 119 -5.81 -0.05 -17.25
C GLU A 119 -5.23 0.18 -15.84
N MET A 120 -3.98 0.63 -15.75
CA MET A 120 -3.40 0.99 -14.46
C MET A 120 -4.18 2.12 -13.79
N THR A 121 -4.37 1.97 -12.48
CA THR A 121 -5.04 3.01 -11.68
C THR A 121 -4.26 4.33 -11.70
N PHE A 122 -4.94 5.41 -11.36
CA PHE A 122 -4.28 6.70 -11.19
C PHE A 122 -3.14 6.61 -10.17
N TYR A 123 -3.39 5.95 -9.03
CA TYR A 123 -2.37 5.74 -8.00
C TYR A 123 -1.16 4.95 -8.53
N THR A 124 -1.38 3.87 -9.27
CA THR A 124 -0.28 3.10 -9.85
C THR A 124 0.59 3.96 -10.78
N LYS A 125 -0.02 4.86 -11.56
CA LYS A 125 0.70 5.77 -12.48
C LYS A 125 1.45 6.87 -11.76
N THR A 126 0.87 7.49 -10.74
CA THR A 126 1.36 8.75 -10.13
C THR A 126 1.91 8.60 -8.71
N GLY A 127 1.61 7.48 -8.02
CA GLY A 127 1.95 7.30 -6.61
C GLY A 127 1.24 8.30 -5.71
N ASP A 128 1.94 8.76 -4.68
CA ASP A 128 1.39 9.65 -3.64
C ASP A 128 1.33 11.14 -4.06
N LEU A 129 1.14 11.42 -5.35
CA LEU A 129 1.09 12.80 -5.87
C LEU A 129 0.07 13.66 -5.10
N PHE A 130 -1.10 13.13 -4.80
CA PHE A 130 -2.11 13.89 -4.04
C PHE A 130 -1.64 14.22 -2.62
N GLY A 131 -0.98 13.28 -1.94
CA GLY A 131 -0.39 13.51 -0.62
C GLY A 131 0.60 14.67 -0.66
N PHE A 132 1.47 14.70 -1.67
CA PHE A 132 2.43 15.79 -1.87
C PHE A 132 1.74 17.14 -2.13
N VAL A 133 0.74 17.17 -2.99
CA VAL A 133 -0.02 18.40 -3.29
C VAL A 133 -0.70 18.95 -2.05
N PHE A 134 -1.40 18.09 -1.28
CA PHE A 134 -2.04 18.51 -0.04
C PHE A 134 -1.05 18.93 1.04
N PHE A 135 0.10 18.29 1.13
CA PHE A 135 1.17 18.68 2.04
C PHE A 135 1.69 20.08 1.73
N ILE A 136 2.02 20.35 0.45
CA ILE A 136 2.48 21.69 0.01
C ILE A 136 1.40 22.75 0.27
N PHE A 137 0.15 22.45 -0.07
CA PHE A 137 -0.97 23.36 0.19
C PHE A 137 -1.12 23.69 1.68
N SER A 138 -1.06 22.68 2.56
CA SER A 138 -1.14 22.87 4.00
C SER A 138 0.02 23.71 4.53
N LEU A 139 1.22 23.50 4.00
CA LEU A 139 2.41 24.27 4.36
C LEU A 139 2.25 25.74 3.97
N ILE A 140 1.76 26.02 2.77
CA ILE A 140 1.50 27.39 2.29
C ILE A 140 0.46 28.06 3.20
N MET A 141 -0.63 27.39 3.53
CA MET A 141 -1.66 27.91 4.43
C MET A 141 -1.10 28.24 5.82
N LEU A 142 -0.24 27.39 6.36
CA LEU A 142 0.42 27.61 7.64
C LEU A 142 1.34 28.83 7.59
N LEU A 143 2.17 28.94 6.57
CA LEU A 143 3.11 30.04 6.40
C LEU A 143 2.38 31.38 6.19
N THR A 144 1.31 31.40 5.42
CA THR A 144 0.48 32.62 5.23
C THR A 144 -0.16 33.07 6.54
N LYS A 145 -0.67 32.13 7.35
CA LYS A 145 -1.21 32.48 8.68
C LYS A 145 -0.13 33.08 9.58
N ILE A 146 1.03 32.45 9.68
CA ILE A 146 2.16 32.97 10.50
C ILE A 146 2.55 34.38 10.02
N PHE A 147 2.63 34.61 8.72
CA PHE A 147 2.98 35.91 8.15
C PHE A 147 1.94 36.98 8.52
N ILE A 148 0.65 36.67 8.40
CA ILE A 148 -0.43 37.59 8.80
C ILE A 148 -0.35 37.91 10.30
N ASP A 149 -0.08 36.93 11.15
CA ASP A 149 0.01 37.15 12.60
C ASP A 149 1.22 38.01 12.97
N ILE A 150 2.35 37.83 12.30
CA ILE A 150 3.53 38.69 12.45
C ILE A 150 3.18 40.14 12.07
N ILE A 151 2.52 40.37 10.93
CA ILE A 151 2.12 41.71 10.50
C ILE A 151 1.20 42.36 11.55
N LYS A 152 0.22 41.65 12.05
CA LYS A 152 -0.69 42.14 13.11
C LYS A 152 0.06 42.56 14.38
N ILE A 153 1.05 41.76 14.80
CA ILE A 153 1.90 42.08 15.96
C ILE A 153 2.71 43.36 15.72
N TRP A 154 3.29 43.50 14.52
CA TRP A 154 4.04 44.70 14.15
C TRP A 154 3.17 45.94 14.11
N GLN A 155 1.98 45.86 13.54
CA GLN A 155 1.03 47.00 13.50
C GLN A 155 0.62 47.40 14.91
N LYS A 156 0.32 46.43 15.81
CA LYS A 156 -0.04 46.72 17.19
C LYS A 156 1.09 47.39 17.95
N LYS A 157 2.34 47.00 17.78
CA LYS A 157 3.52 47.64 18.37
C LYS A 157 3.75 49.05 17.86
N ARG A 158 3.41 49.35 16.59
CA ARG A 158 3.58 50.66 15.98
C ARG A 158 2.54 51.66 16.48
N ILE A 159 1.30 51.22 16.76
CA ILE A 159 0.24 52.03 17.30
C ILE A 159 0.49 52.37 18.79
N SER A 160 1.03 51.42 19.58
CA SER A 160 1.37 51.62 20.98
C SER A 160 2.56 52.53 21.27
N LYS A 161 3.33 52.90 20.22
CA LYS A 161 4.48 53.82 20.34
C LYS A 161 4.17 55.27 19.90
N LYS A 162 2.94 55.52 19.47
CA LYS A 162 2.39 56.87 19.24
C LYS A 162 1.51 57.30 20.40
#